data_4b98da3f8e40e5207ccc83a54685f983
#
_entry.id   4b98da3f8e40e5207ccc83a54685f983
#
_cell.length_a   1.000
_cell.length_b   1.000
_cell.length_c   1.000
_cell.angle_alpha   90.00
_cell.angle_beta   90.00
_cell.angle_gamma   90.00
#
_symmetry.space_group_name_H-M   'P 1'
#
loop_
_entity.id
_entity.type
_entity.pdbx_description
1 polymer ?
#
loop_
_entity_poly.entity_id
_entity_poly.type
_entity_poly.pdbx_seq_one_letter_code
_entity_poly.pdbx_strand_id
1 'polypeptide(L)'
;MSDIKQKNNESLHDGAVIKVVGVGGGGSNAVNNMVKYGIKHVEFISVNTDKQALDMSLAPNKLQIGINLTKGLGAGSDPQKGKQAAEESIEDIKKTLQGADMVFITAGMGGGTGTGASPIVAKVAKDLGALTIGVVTKPFTYEGKNKEKVAKDGLESLKQIVDSIIIVPNQKLFDFYKNLTLIDAFKKVDDILRQAVQSIVELVQKPSDNSSFIINIDFADAQTIMSEKGIALMGIGESSGDNRIKIATEMAISNPLLENTSIDGAKGILMNITASSNFGLQELEEAANIIQNAMNEQAIFKYGFIVNESIEEKVRVTIIATGFEEKGKPNLTKKANIRYKTIDKDYFNEIRKISEMPIEDKFDIPTYIRNKEDS
;
A
#
# COMPACT_ATOMS: atom_id res chain seq x y z
N MET A 1 -31.87 -37.03 -29.39
CA MET A 1 -32.10 -35.62 -28.99
C MET A 1 -31.97 -35.52 -27.48
N SER A 2 -30.78 -35.59 -27.00
CA SER A 2 -30.43 -35.38 -25.58
C SER A 2 -28.91 -35.39 -25.50
N ASP A 3 -28.25 -34.25 -25.61
CA ASP A 3 -26.85 -34.07 -25.20
C ASP A 3 -26.35 -32.68 -25.57
N ILE A 4 -27.04 -31.66 -25.03
CA ILE A 4 -26.51 -30.30 -24.98
C ILE A 4 -27.00 -29.68 -23.67
N LYS A 5 -26.41 -30.12 -22.56
CA LYS A 5 -26.47 -29.36 -21.26
C LYS A 5 -25.36 -29.88 -20.38
N GLN A 6 -24.15 -29.34 -20.60
CA GLN A 6 -23.10 -29.30 -19.57
C GLN A 6 -21.86 -28.59 -20.14
N LYS A 7 -21.89 -27.30 -20.19
CA LYS A 7 -20.72 -26.42 -20.16
C LYS A 7 -21.26 -25.00 -20.07
N ASN A 8 -21.25 -24.44 -18.93
CA ASN A 8 -21.14 -23.02 -18.63
C ASN A 8 -21.51 -22.81 -17.16
N ASN A 9 -20.63 -23.21 -16.27
CA ASN A 9 -20.51 -22.66 -14.93
C ASN A 9 -19.08 -22.12 -14.79
N GLU A 10 -18.65 -21.33 -15.76
CA GLU A 10 -17.69 -20.27 -15.47
C GLU A 10 -18.53 -19.18 -14.79
N SER A 11 -18.43 -19.11 -13.47
CA SER A 11 -18.88 -17.95 -12.72
C SER A 11 -18.20 -16.73 -13.34
N LEU A 12 -18.98 -15.93 -14.08
CA LEU A 12 -18.59 -14.58 -14.45
C LEU A 12 -18.30 -13.87 -13.14
N HIS A 13 -17.03 -13.78 -12.76
CA HIS A 13 -16.61 -12.92 -11.69
C HIS A 13 -16.90 -11.50 -12.16
N ASP A 14 -17.85 -10.85 -11.49
CA ASP A 14 -18.25 -9.47 -11.77
C ASP A 14 -17.18 -8.53 -11.18
N GLY A 15 -15.97 -8.53 -11.78
CA GLY A 15 -14.82 -7.72 -11.37
C GLY A 15 -13.48 -8.42 -11.56
N ALA A 16 -12.38 -7.67 -11.43
CA ALA A 16 -11.02 -8.18 -11.52
C ALA A 16 -10.69 -9.13 -10.34
N VAL A 17 -10.05 -10.25 -10.64
CA VAL A 17 -9.57 -11.20 -9.63
C VAL A 17 -8.27 -10.68 -9.03
N ILE A 18 -8.33 -10.24 -7.78
CA ILE A 18 -7.19 -9.67 -7.05
C ILE A 18 -6.68 -10.66 -6.01
N LYS A 19 -5.38 -10.95 -6.03
CA LYS A 19 -4.72 -11.80 -5.03
C LYS A 19 -3.67 -11.00 -4.27
N VAL A 20 -3.63 -11.17 -2.95
CA VAL A 20 -2.62 -10.57 -2.07
C VAL A 20 -1.77 -11.68 -1.46
N VAL A 21 -0.51 -11.69 -1.80
CA VAL A 21 0.46 -12.72 -1.40
C VAL A 21 1.42 -12.16 -0.37
N GLY A 22 1.30 -12.63 0.87
CA GLY A 22 2.24 -12.33 1.94
C GLY A 22 3.40 -13.32 1.94
N VAL A 23 4.61 -12.86 1.62
CA VAL A 23 5.81 -13.70 1.50
C VAL A 23 6.71 -13.56 2.72
N GLY A 24 6.97 -14.69 3.38
CA GLY A 24 7.75 -14.75 4.63
C GLY A 24 7.00 -14.17 5.84
N GLY A 25 7.66 -14.08 6.98
CA GLY A 25 7.04 -13.67 8.25
C GLY A 25 6.42 -12.26 8.18
N GLY A 26 7.17 -11.26 7.69
CA GLY A 26 6.68 -9.88 7.57
C GLY A 26 5.49 -9.76 6.62
N GLY A 27 5.53 -10.45 5.46
CA GLY A 27 4.42 -10.48 4.53
C GLY A 27 3.18 -11.17 5.10
N SER A 28 3.35 -12.28 5.82
CA SER A 28 2.26 -12.98 6.50
C SER A 28 1.61 -12.11 7.58
N ASN A 29 2.39 -11.31 8.32
CA ASN A 29 1.85 -10.37 9.31
C ASN A 29 1.02 -9.27 8.66
N ALA A 30 1.49 -8.70 7.54
CA ALA A 30 0.73 -7.72 6.79
C ALA A 30 -0.60 -8.31 6.28
N VAL A 31 -0.58 -9.54 5.72
CA VAL A 31 -1.80 -10.24 5.30
C VAL A 31 -2.72 -10.51 6.49
N ASN A 32 -2.19 -10.95 7.64
CA ASN A 32 -3.00 -11.15 8.85
C ASN A 32 -3.70 -9.85 9.29
N ASN A 33 -3.02 -8.72 9.16
CA ASN A 33 -3.62 -7.41 9.44
C ASN A 33 -4.76 -7.09 8.45
N MET A 34 -4.53 -7.30 7.14
CA MET A 34 -5.54 -7.08 6.10
C MET A 34 -6.78 -7.95 6.29
N VAL A 35 -6.61 -9.23 6.65
CA VAL A 35 -7.71 -10.16 6.96
C VAL A 35 -8.50 -9.69 8.18
N LYS A 36 -7.82 -9.26 9.25
CA LYS A 36 -8.48 -8.73 10.47
C LYS A 36 -9.31 -7.48 10.19
N TYR A 37 -8.83 -6.60 9.32
CA TYR A 37 -9.55 -5.39 8.92
C TYR A 37 -10.68 -5.67 7.91
N GLY A 38 -10.79 -6.90 7.41
CA GLY A 38 -11.90 -7.34 6.57
C GLY A 38 -11.92 -6.72 5.17
N ILE A 39 -10.74 -6.53 4.55
CA ILE A 39 -10.68 -6.11 3.14
C ILE A 39 -11.41 -7.15 2.30
N LYS A 40 -12.41 -6.71 1.56
CA LYS A 40 -13.28 -7.55 0.72
C LYS A 40 -12.76 -7.66 -0.71
N HIS A 41 -13.30 -8.62 -1.46
CA HIS A 41 -13.03 -8.82 -2.90
C HIS A 41 -11.56 -9.12 -3.24
N VAL A 42 -10.85 -9.77 -2.31
CA VAL A 42 -9.44 -10.13 -2.44
C VAL A 42 -9.22 -11.55 -1.93
N GLU A 43 -8.43 -12.32 -2.65
CA GLU A 43 -7.93 -13.61 -2.17
C GLU A 43 -6.61 -13.41 -1.41
N PHE A 44 -6.59 -13.78 -0.13
CA PHE A 44 -5.39 -13.71 0.69
C PHE A 44 -4.63 -15.03 0.69
N ILE A 45 -3.31 -14.93 0.46
CA ILE A 45 -2.39 -16.06 0.39
C ILE A 45 -1.19 -15.76 1.29
N SER A 46 -0.81 -16.68 2.16
CA SER A 46 0.46 -16.64 2.89
C SER A 46 1.42 -17.66 2.33
N VAL A 47 2.62 -17.23 1.95
CA VAL A 47 3.70 -18.06 1.42
C VAL A 47 4.90 -18.01 2.37
N ASN A 48 5.33 -19.14 2.89
CA ASN A 48 6.46 -19.19 3.81
C ASN A 48 7.24 -20.51 3.73
N THR A 49 8.52 -20.45 4.10
CA THR A 49 9.38 -21.62 4.32
C THR A 49 9.26 -22.16 5.74
N ASP A 50 8.75 -21.35 6.68
CA ASP A 50 8.52 -21.70 8.08
C ASP A 50 7.09 -22.20 8.26
N LYS A 51 6.95 -23.50 8.59
CA LYS A 51 5.67 -24.15 8.76
C LYS A 51 4.88 -23.63 9.97
N GLN A 52 5.56 -23.34 11.07
CA GLN A 52 4.93 -22.84 12.28
C GLN A 52 4.33 -21.43 12.05
N ALA A 53 5.13 -20.54 11.45
CA ALA A 53 4.64 -19.21 11.10
C ALA A 53 3.49 -19.27 10.10
N LEU A 54 3.50 -20.21 9.15
CA LEU A 54 2.43 -20.40 8.19
C LEU A 54 1.15 -20.92 8.85
N ASP A 55 1.25 -21.85 9.80
CA ASP A 55 0.09 -22.38 10.53
C ASP A 55 -0.62 -21.29 11.35
N MET A 56 0.14 -20.33 11.88
CA MET A 56 -0.38 -19.17 12.61
C MET A 56 -0.99 -18.08 11.72
N SER A 57 -0.80 -18.15 10.41
CA SER A 57 -1.37 -17.17 9.48
C SER A 57 -2.89 -17.24 9.46
N LEU A 58 -3.54 -16.07 9.34
CA LEU A 58 -4.98 -15.92 9.17
C LEU A 58 -5.42 -15.98 7.71
N ALA A 59 -4.47 -16.04 6.76
CA ALA A 59 -4.81 -16.18 5.35
C ALA A 59 -5.59 -17.47 5.10
N PRO A 60 -6.70 -17.42 4.34
CA PRO A 60 -7.45 -18.62 3.95
C PRO A 60 -6.58 -19.59 3.15
N ASN A 61 -5.73 -19.07 2.27
CA ASN A 61 -4.83 -19.86 1.45
C ASN A 61 -3.41 -19.79 2.01
N LYS A 62 -2.81 -20.96 2.24
CA LYS A 62 -1.46 -21.09 2.82
C LYS A 62 -0.61 -21.97 1.94
N LEU A 63 0.55 -21.49 1.53
CA LEU A 63 1.49 -22.24 0.70
C LEU A 63 2.84 -22.34 1.40
N GLN A 64 3.23 -23.54 1.79
CA GLN A 64 4.57 -23.82 2.24
C GLN A 64 5.48 -24.04 1.05
N ILE A 65 6.59 -23.30 0.97
CA ILE A 65 7.58 -23.41 -0.10
C ILE A 65 8.89 -24.03 0.41
N GLY A 66 9.59 -24.72 -0.47
CA GLY A 66 10.88 -25.33 -0.18
C GLY A 66 10.81 -26.41 0.90
N ILE A 67 9.82 -27.29 0.83
CA ILE A 67 9.56 -28.33 1.83
C ILE A 67 10.79 -29.24 2.01
N ASN A 68 11.41 -29.65 0.91
CA ASN A 68 12.59 -30.52 0.95
C ASN A 68 13.82 -29.77 1.42
N LEU A 69 13.99 -28.53 0.95
CA LEU A 69 15.18 -27.71 1.26
C LEU A 69 15.20 -27.23 2.73
N THR A 70 14.04 -26.78 3.25
CA THR A 70 13.96 -26.13 4.56
C THR A 70 13.41 -27.00 5.66
N LYS A 71 12.73 -28.08 5.32
CA LYS A 71 12.03 -29.00 6.24
C LYS A 71 11.06 -28.26 7.19
N GLY A 72 10.51 -27.13 6.74
CA GLY A 72 9.61 -26.31 7.54
C GLY A 72 10.28 -25.43 8.59
N LEU A 73 11.61 -25.35 8.63
CA LEU A 73 12.37 -24.60 9.66
C LEU A 73 12.72 -23.16 9.22
N GLY A 74 12.19 -22.70 8.09
CA GLY A 74 12.49 -21.38 7.57
C GLY A 74 13.79 -21.29 6.78
N ALA A 75 14.08 -20.11 6.25
CA ALA A 75 15.29 -19.85 5.45
C ALA A 75 16.51 -19.38 6.27
N GLY A 76 16.38 -19.19 7.59
CA GLY A 76 17.50 -18.81 8.45
C GLY A 76 18.14 -17.46 8.11
N SER A 77 17.36 -16.48 7.69
CA SER A 77 17.81 -15.15 7.20
C SER A 77 18.69 -15.19 5.94
N ASP A 78 18.72 -16.32 5.24
CA ASP A 78 19.46 -16.47 3.97
C ASP A 78 18.53 -16.29 2.76
N PRO A 79 18.66 -15.19 1.97
CA PRO A 79 17.84 -14.96 0.80
C PRO A 79 18.04 -15.97 -0.32
N GLN A 80 19.24 -16.55 -0.45
CA GLN A 80 19.49 -17.58 -1.45
C GLN A 80 18.70 -18.84 -1.15
N LYS A 81 18.63 -19.23 0.12
CA LYS A 81 17.80 -20.34 0.56
C LYS A 81 16.31 -20.03 0.37
N GLY A 82 15.87 -18.78 0.61
CA GLY A 82 14.52 -18.33 0.34
C GLY A 82 14.16 -18.41 -1.15
N LYS A 83 15.07 -17.98 -2.02
CA LYS A 83 14.95 -18.07 -3.48
C LYS A 83 14.83 -19.52 -3.95
N GLN A 84 15.77 -20.38 -3.54
CA GLN A 84 15.76 -21.80 -3.91
C GLN A 84 14.50 -22.52 -3.43
N ALA A 85 13.98 -22.16 -2.24
CA ALA A 85 12.71 -22.68 -1.72
C ALA A 85 11.53 -22.32 -2.61
N ALA A 86 11.50 -21.09 -3.14
CA ALA A 86 10.47 -20.68 -4.08
C ALA A 86 10.63 -21.35 -5.46
N GLU A 87 11.87 -21.52 -5.93
CA GLU A 87 12.19 -22.23 -7.16
C GLU A 87 11.77 -23.70 -7.09
N GLU A 88 11.96 -24.38 -5.94
CA GLU A 88 11.45 -25.74 -5.70
C GLU A 88 9.93 -25.83 -5.86
N SER A 89 9.21 -24.76 -5.51
CA SER A 89 7.75 -24.75 -5.40
C SER A 89 7.06 -23.95 -6.53
N ILE A 90 7.71 -23.72 -7.66
CA ILE A 90 7.20 -22.89 -8.77
C ILE A 90 5.81 -23.36 -9.26
N GLU A 91 5.61 -24.66 -9.43
CA GLU A 91 4.34 -25.19 -9.93
C GLU A 91 3.19 -24.98 -8.95
N ASP A 92 3.45 -25.06 -7.64
CA ASP A 92 2.44 -24.79 -6.62
C ASP A 92 2.12 -23.31 -6.51
N ILE A 93 3.14 -22.44 -6.65
CA ILE A 93 2.96 -20.98 -6.73
C ILE A 93 2.10 -20.64 -7.95
N LYS A 94 2.39 -21.26 -9.11
CA LYS A 94 1.65 -21.05 -10.36
C LYS A 94 0.18 -21.45 -10.23
N LYS A 95 -0.11 -22.63 -9.66
CA LYS A 95 -1.48 -23.06 -9.38
C LYS A 95 -2.22 -22.08 -8.47
N THR A 96 -1.54 -21.60 -7.44
CA THR A 96 -2.10 -20.68 -6.45
C THR A 96 -2.44 -19.32 -7.06
N LEU A 97 -1.63 -18.84 -8.03
CA LEU A 97 -1.80 -17.53 -8.67
C LEU A 97 -2.66 -17.57 -9.93
N GLN A 98 -2.97 -18.74 -10.44
CA GLN A 98 -3.74 -18.89 -11.68
C GLN A 98 -5.05 -18.10 -11.65
N GLY A 99 -5.38 -17.44 -12.77
CA GLY A 99 -6.61 -16.66 -12.96
C GLY A 99 -6.62 -15.31 -12.25
N ALA A 100 -5.49 -14.85 -11.67
CA ALA A 100 -5.39 -13.50 -11.12
C ALA A 100 -5.21 -12.46 -12.23
N ASP A 101 -5.99 -11.39 -12.19
CA ASP A 101 -5.80 -10.18 -13.03
C ASP A 101 -4.77 -9.24 -12.38
N MET A 102 -4.72 -9.21 -11.03
CA MET A 102 -3.79 -8.39 -10.25
C MET A 102 -3.23 -9.21 -9.08
N VAL A 103 -1.92 -9.08 -8.85
CA VAL A 103 -1.23 -9.73 -7.71
C VAL A 103 -0.45 -8.69 -6.93
N PHE A 104 -0.80 -8.51 -5.67
CA PHE A 104 0.00 -7.78 -4.70
C PHE A 104 0.98 -8.73 -4.01
N ILE A 105 2.24 -8.35 -3.95
CA ILE A 105 3.27 -9.09 -3.23
C ILE A 105 3.72 -8.24 -2.05
N THR A 106 3.38 -8.67 -0.84
CA THR A 106 3.80 -8.00 0.39
C THR A 106 4.87 -8.80 1.10
N ALA A 107 5.95 -8.12 1.49
CA ALA A 107 7.08 -8.75 2.17
C ALA A 107 7.86 -7.73 3.01
N GLY A 108 8.43 -8.21 4.14
CA GLY A 108 9.49 -7.50 4.82
C GLY A 108 10.84 -7.85 4.19
N MET A 109 11.50 -6.84 3.60
CA MET A 109 12.81 -7.03 2.99
C MET A 109 13.92 -7.06 4.04
N GLY A 110 14.98 -7.84 3.77
CA GLY A 110 16.11 -8.01 4.67
C GLY A 110 16.15 -9.35 5.42
N GLY A 111 15.07 -10.14 5.34
CA GLY A 111 15.02 -11.52 5.82
C GLY A 111 15.36 -12.54 4.72
N GLY A 112 15.29 -13.83 5.05
CA GLY A 112 15.59 -14.90 4.08
C GLY A 112 14.42 -15.11 3.11
N THR A 113 13.26 -15.57 3.61
CA THR A 113 12.12 -15.95 2.78
C THR A 113 11.53 -14.76 2.03
N GLY A 114 11.19 -13.67 2.75
CA GLY A 114 10.59 -12.48 2.13
C GLY A 114 11.45 -11.89 1.02
N THR A 115 12.75 -11.75 1.26
CA THR A 115 13.68 -11.17 0.30
C THR A 115 13.96 -12.09 -0.89
N GLY A 116 14.16 -13.38 -0.63
CA GLY A 116 14.57 -14.33 -1.66
C GLY A 116 13.42 -14.86 -2.51
N ALA A 117 12.26 -15.13 -1.89
CA ALA A 117 11.12 -15.74 -2.58
C ALA A 117 10.25 -14.72 -3.31
N SER A 118 10.14 -13.46 -2.84
CA SER A 118 9.26 -12.46 -3.48
C SER A 118 9.55 -12.23 -4.95
N PRO A 119 10.82 -12.14 -5.42
CA PRO A 119 11.10 -12.02 -6.85
C PRO A 119 10.63 -13.22 -7.67
N ILE A 120 10.70 -14.44 -7.12
CA ILE A 120 10.24 -15.65 -7.82
C ILE A 120 8.70 -15.66 -7.90
N VAL A 121 8.00 -15.34 -6.80
CA VAL A 121 6.55 -15.20 -6.79
C VAL A 121 6.10 -14.12 -7.78
N ALA A 122 6.79 -12.98 -7.82
CA ALA A 122 6.53 -11.90 -8.77
C ALA A 122 6.68 -12.35 -10.22
N LYS A 123 7.75 -13.11 -10.51
CA LYS A 123 8.00 -13.62 -11.84
C LYS A 123 6.86 -14.57 -12.29
N VAL A 124 6.44 -15.47 -11.42
CA VAL A 124 5.31 -16.37 -11.73
C VAL A 124 4.03 -15.60 -11.99
N ALA A 125 3.72 -14.56 -11.18
CA ALA A 125 2.55 -13.70 -11.40
C ALA A 125 2.63 -12.98 -12.76
N LYS A 126 3.79 -12.44 -13.11
CA LYS A 126 4.03 -11.80 -14.42
C LYS A 126 3.90 -12.79 -15.59
N ASP A 127 4.45 -13.98 -15.45
CA ASP A 127 4.38 -15.03 -16.50
C ASP A 127 2.93 -15.50 -16.73
N LEU A 128 2.04 -15.35 -15.73
CA LEU A 128 0.60 -15.59 -15.84
C LEU A 128 -0.18 -14.40 -16.42
N GLY A 129 0.48 -13.26 -16.69
CA GLY A 129 -0.13 -12.06 -17.27
C GLY A 129 -0.78 -11.11 -16.24
N ALA A 130 -0.65 -11.38 -14.94
CA ALA A 130 -1.23 -10.53 -13.92
C ALA A 130 -0.46 -9.21 -13.77
N LEU A 131 -1.19 -8.10 -13.55
CA LEU A 131 -0.58 -6.85 -13.07
C LEU A 131 0.04 -7.11 -11.69
N THR A 132 1.35 -6.96 -11.58
CA THR A 132 2.10 -7.36 -10.39
C THR A 132 2.67 -6.15 -9.66
N ILE A 133 2.23 -5.95 -8.42
CA ILE A 133 2.58 -4.79 -7.60
C ILE A 133 3.30 -5.28 -6.33
N GLY A 134 4.51 -4.78 -6.11
CA GLY A 134 5.23 -4.99 -4.85
C GLY A 134 4.81 -3.95 -3.81
N VAL A 135 4.47 -4.38 -2.59
CA VAL A 135 4.20 -3.49 -1.45
C VAL A 135 5.02 -3.99 -0.28
N VAL A 136 6.21 -3.43 -0.11
CA VAL A 136 7.26 -4.02 0.72
C VAL A 136 7.88 -3.02 1.69
N THR A 137 8.48 -3.51 2.78
CA THR A 137 9.12 -2.68 3.78
C THR A 137 10.63 -2.77 3.74
N LYS A 138 11.32 -1.66 4.04
CA LYS A 138 12.75 -1.66 4.40
C LYS A 138 12.88 -1.79 5.93
N PRO A 139 13.89 -2.52 6.42
CA PRO A 139 14.11 -2.70 7.85
C PRO A 139 14.42 -1.37 8.55
N PHE A 140 14.25 -1.36 9.87
CA PHE A 140 14.75 -0.28 10.72
C PHE A 140 16.29 -0.30 10.77
N THR A 141 16.90 0.86 11.01
CA THR A 141 18.37 0.97 11.10
C THR A 141 18.97 0.16 12.25
N TYR A 142 18.24 0.02 13.37
CA TYR A 142 18.69 -0.78 14.51
C TYR A 142 18.74 -2.29 14.22
N GLU A 143 18.10 -2.77 13.15
CA GLU A 143 18.15 -4.17 12.74
C GLU A 143 19.50 -4.57 12.10
N GLY A 144 20.35 -3.59 11.83
CA GLY A 144 21.75 -3.77 11.45
C GLY A 144 22.01 -3.67 9.94
N LYS A 145 23.26 -3.27 9.62
CA LYS A 145 23.70 -2.99 8.24
C LYS A 145 23.63 -4.20 7.31
N ASN A 146 23.82 -5.42 7.83
CA ASN A 146 23.71 -6.62 6.99
C ASN A 146 22.27 -6.80 6.48
N LYS A 147 21.28 -6.61 7.36
CA LYS A 147 19.86 -6.72 7.00
C LYS A 147 19.46 -5.63 6.01
N GLU A 148 19.99 -4.42 6.18
CA GLU A 148 19.79 -3.30 5.24
C GLU A 148 20.36 -3.61 3.85
N LYS A 149 21.59 -4.18 3.79
CA LYS A 149 22.21 -4.59 2.53
C LYS A 149 21.39 -5.68 1.82
N VAL A 150 20.99 -6.71 2.55
CA VAL A 150 20.15 -7.79 2.03
C VAL A 150 18.82 -7.24 1.52
N ALA A 151 18.21 -6.29 2.24
CA ALA A 151 16.97 -5.62 1.79
C ALA A 151 17.18 -4.86 0.49
N LYS A 152 18.29 -4.12 0.37
CA LYS A 152 18.62 -3.36 -0.84
C LYS A 152 18.76 -4.27 -2.06
N ASP A 153 19.54 -5.34 -1.94
CA ASP A 153 19.78 -6.29 -3.03
C ASP A 153 18.48 -7.01 -3.46
N GLY A 154 17.64 -7.36 -2.49
CA GLY A 154 16.31 -7.95 -2.76
C GLY A 154 15.33 -6.99 -3.41
N LEU A 155 15.33 -5.73 -3.00
CA LEU A 155 14.52 -4.68 -3.61
C LEU A 155 14.89 -4.43 -5.07
N GLU A 156 16.19 -4.37 -5.39
CA GLU A 156 16.66 -4.22 -6.77
C GLU A 156 16.19 -5.42 -7.63
N SER A 157 16.27 -6.63 -7.09
CA SER A 157 15.81 -7.83 -7.79
C SER A 157 14.30 -7.82 -8.03
N LEU A 158 13.50 -7.44 -7.01
CA LEU A 158 12.04 -7.39 -7.12
C LEU A 158 11.58 -6.29 -8.08
N LYS A 159 12.20 -5.10 -8.01
CA LYS A 159 11.90 -3.94 -8.86
C LYS A 159 12.04 -4.22 -10.35
N GLN A 160 13.00 -5.07 -10.75
CA GLN A 160 13.18 -5.44 -12.14
C GLN A 160 12.02 -6.28 -12.71
N ILE A 161 11.24 -6.93 -11.85
CA ILE A 161 10.22 -7.91 -12.23
C ILE A 161 8.82 -7.32 -12.17
N VAL A 162 8.48 -6.63 -11.08
CA VAL A 162 7.14 -6.07 -10.86
C VAL A 162 6.83 -4.89 -11.79
N ASP A 163 5.56 -4.59 -12.00
CA ASP A 163 5.13 -3.41 -12.76
C ASP A 163 5.37 -2.14 -11.96
N SER A 164 4.94 -2.13 -10.71
CA SER A 164 5.20 -1.05 -9.77
C SER A 164 5.61 -1.59 -8.40
N ILE A 165 6.40 -0.82 -7.66
CA ILE A 165 6.80 -1.17 -6.31
C ILE A 165 6.60 0.00 -5.35
N ILE A 166 5.79 -0.21 -4.32
CA ILE A 166 5.62 0.69 -3.18
C ILE A 166 6.58 0.24 -2.09
N ILE A 167 7.49 1.12 -1.69
CA ILE A 167 8.49 0.82 -0.67
C ILE A 167 8.19 1.65 0.56
N VAL A 168 7.95 0.97 1.69
CA VAL A 168 7.71 1.60 2.99
C VAL A 168 8.99 1.53 3.83
N PRO A 169 9.72 2.65 4.00
CA PRO A 169 10.92 2.66 4.83
C PRO A 169 10.54 2.76 6.31
N ASN A 170 10.69 1.67 7.08
CA ASN A 170 10.32 1.62 8.50
C ASN A 170 10.98 2.75 9.32
N GLN A 171 12.22 3.10 8.97
CA GLN A 171 12.93 4.18 9.66
C GLN A 171 12.23 5.53 9.55
N LYS A 172 11.64 5.86 8.40
CA LYS A 172 10.89 7.10 8.21
C LYS A 172 9.67 7.19 9.13
N LEU A 173 9.01 6.04 9.36
CA LEU A 173 7.90 5.97 10.30
C LEU A 173 8.35 6.20 11.74
N PHE A 174 9.50 5.64 12.13
CA PHE A 174 10.08 5.87 13.44
C PHE A 174 10.43 7.35 13.65
N ASP A 175 11.02 7.99 12.64
CA ASP A 175 11.38 9.41 12.71
C ASP A 175 10.15 10.31 12.82
N PHE A 176 9.03 9.89 12.21
CA PHE A 176 7.76 10.62 12.24
C PHE A 176 6.97 10.37 13.54
N TYR A 177 6.92 9.13 14.02
CA TYR A 177 6.18 8.74 15.23
C TYR A 177 7.14 8.46 16.41
N LYS A 178 7.75 9.50 16.98
CA LYS A 178 8.85 9.39 17.98
C LYS A 178 8.50 8.66 19.29
N ASN A 179 7.23 8.51 19.65
CA ASN A 179 6.80 7.98 20.93
C ASN A 179 6.11 6.61 20.86
N LEU A 180 6.22 5.90 19.72
CA LEU A 180 5.62 4.56 19.60
C LEU A 180 6.40 3.53 20.40
N THR A 181 5.67 2.60 21.02
CA THR A 181 6.28 1.35 21.50
C THR A 181 6.78 0.52 20.31
N LEU A 182 7.69 -0.41 20.55
CA LEU A 182 8.17 -1.31 19.50
C LEU A 182 7.02 -2.08 18.82
N ILE A 183 6.07 -2.54 19.62
CA ILE A 183 4.89 -3.27 19.13
C ILE A 183 4.02 -2.39 18.24
N ASP A 184 3.78 -1.14 18.66
CA ASP A 184 2.92 -0.23 17.92
C ASP A 184 3.62 0.27 16.63
N ALA A 185 4.95 0.39 16.64
CA ALA A 185 5.72 0.68 15.44
C ALA A 185 5.53 -0.40 14.37
N PHE A 186 5.62 -1.68 14.73
CA PHE A 186 5.35 -2.77 13.78
C PHE A 186 3.89 -2.82 13.32
N LYS A 187 2.92 -2.62 14.24
CA LYS A 187 1.51 -2.51 13.86
C LYS A 187 1.27 -1.38 12.86
N LYS A 188 1.95 -0.24 13.04
CA LYS A 188 1.84 0.90 12.14
C LYS A 188 2.41 0.60 10.76
N VAL A 189 3.55 -0.13 10.69
CA VAL A 189 4.10 -0.63 9.43
C VAL A 189 3.09 -1.53 8.70
N ASP A 190 2.54 -2.52 9.40
CA ASP A 190 1.55 -3.43 8.83
C ASP A 190 0.27 -2.68 8.38
N ASP A 191 -0.13 -1.64 9.13
CA ASP A 191 -1.27 -0.80 8.79
C ASP A 191 -1.04 0.01 7.51
N ILE A 192 0.17 0.53 7.30
CA ILE A 192 0.52 1.25 6.07
C ILE A 192 0.52 0.31 4.86
N LEU A 193 1.08 -0.90 5.00
CA LEU A 193 1.00 -1.91 3.95
C LEU A 193 -0.45 -2.25 3.61
N ARG A 194 -1.29 -2.39 4.64
CA ARG A 194 -2.74 -2.58 4.48
C ARG A 194 -3.38 -1.43 3.72
N GLN A 195 -3.15 -0.19 4.13
CA GLN A 195 -3.73 0.99 3.50
C GLN A 195 -3.30 1.12 2.05
N ALA A 196 -2.05 0.78 1.71
CA ALA A 196 -1.57 0.77 0.34
C ALA A 196 -2.34 -0.21 -0.55
N VAL A 197 -2.48 -1.46 -0.10
CA VAL A 197 -3.24 -2.48 -0.83
C VAL A 197 -4.71 -2.11 -0.89
N GLN A 198 -5.31 -1.74 0.24
CA GLN A 198 -6.73 -1.40 0.34
C GLN A 198 -7.10 -0.26 -0.60
N SER A 199 -6.32 0.81 -0.64
CA SER A 199 -6.61 1.98 -1.49
C SER A 199 -6.65 1.62 -2.97
N ILE A 200 -5.77 0.73 -3.45
CA ILE A 200 -5.78 0.29 -4.85
C ILE A 200 -6.96 -0.66 -5.10
N VAL A 201 -7.19 -1.61 -4.20
CA VAL A 201 -8.32 -2.55 -4.31
C VAL A 201 -9.64 -1.80 -4.36
N GLU A 202 -9.84 -0.86 -3.45
CA GLU A 202 -11.05 -0.04 -3.39
C GLU A 202 -11.28 0.82 -4.64
N LEU A 203 -10.22 1.24 -5.33
CA LEU A 203 -10.34 2.01 -6.57
C LEU A 203 -10.81 1.18 -7.76
N VAL A 204 -10.43 -0.12 -7.81
CA VAL A 204 -10.66 -0.98 -8.98
C VAL A 204 -11.80 -1.98 -8.79
N GLN A 205 -12.22 -2.25 -7.57
CA GLN A 205 -13.32 -3.18 -7.28
C GLN A 205 -14.65 -2.43 -7.18
N LYS A 206 -15.67 -2.96 -7.84
CA LYS A 206 -17.05 -2.51 -7.63
C LYS A 206 -17.60 -3.09 -6.34
N PRO A 207 -18.29 -2.32 -5.50
CA PRO A 207 -18.92 -2.87 -4.31
C PRO A 207 -20.04 -3.83 -4.69
N SER A 208 -20.15 -4.89 -3.92
CA SER A 208 -21.22 -5.89 -4.08
C SER A 208 -22.60 -5.39 -3.62
N ASP A 209 -22.64 -4.30 -2.87
CA ASP A 209 -23.85 -3.62 -2.44
C ASP A 209 -23.90 -2.23 -3.08
N ASN A 210 -25.03 -1.88 -3.68
CA ASN A 210 -25.27 -0.65 -4.45
C ASN A 210 -25.11 0.67 -3.63
N SER A 211 -24.46 0.65 -2.49
CA SER A 211 -24.53 1.73 -1.50
C SER A 211 -23.29 2.61 -1.35
N SER A 212 -22.16 2.31 -2.01
CA SER A 212 -20.92 2.89 -1.50
C SER A 212 -19.99 3.59 -2.49
N PHE A 213 -20.33 3.71 -3.79
CA PHE A 213 -19.43 4.37 -4.74
C PHE A 213 -20.13 5.40 -5.58
N ILE A 214 -19.52 6.58 -5.66
CA ILE A 214 -19.97 7.63 -6.57
C ILE A 214 -19.06 7.71 -7.79
N ILE A 215 -17.74 7.51 -7.63
CA ILE A 215 -16.75 7.56 -8.72
C ILE A 215 -15.78 6.39 -8.56
N ASN A 216 -15.78 5.50 -9.55
CA ASN A 216 -14.89 4.36 -9.61
C ASN A 216 -13.88 4.54 -10.76
N ILE A 217 -12.71 3.94 -10.64
CA ILE A 217 -11.70 3.88 -11.70
C ILE A 217 -11.79 2.51 -12.35
N ASP A 218 -11.86 2.47 -13.67
CA ASP A 218 -11.83 1.20 -14.38
C ASP A 218 -10.49 0.49 -14.15
N PHE A 219 -10.54 -0.84 -14.05
CA PHE A 219 -9.33 -1.65 -13.87
C PHE A 219 -8.27 -1.35 -14.94
N ALA A 220 -8.69 -1.12 -16.19
CA ALA A 220 -7.78 -0.77 -17.29
C ALA A 220 -7.05 0.56 -17.07
N ASP A 221 -7.72 1.56 -16.50
CA ASP A 221 -7.11 2.85 -16.15
C ASP A 221 -6.09 2.70 -15.01
N ALA A 222 -6.45 1.97 -13.96
CA ALA A 222 -5.54 1.67 -12.87
C ALA A 222 -4.34 0.84 -13.36
N GLN A 223 -4.58 -0.14 -14.23
CA GLN A 223 -3.53 -0.93 -14.86
C GLN A 223 -2.57 -0.06 -15.67
N THR A 224 -3.08 0.88 -16.45
CA THR A 224 -2.26 1.81 -17.25
C THR A 224 -1.30 2.61 -16.35
N ILE A 225 -1.82 3.21 -15.28
CA ILE A 225 -1.01 4.01 -14.36
C ILE A 225 -0.02 3.13 -13.57
N MET A 226 -0.47 1.96 -13.07
CA MET A 226 0.37 1.08 -12.27
C MET A 226 1.36 0.26 -13.10
N SER A 227 1.21 0.20 -14.42
CA SER A 227 2.16 -0.43 -15.34
C SER A 227 3.35 0.48 -15.70
N GLU A 228 3.31 1.76 -15.32
CA GLU A 228 4.47 2.64 -15.42
C GLU A 228 5.57 2.11 -14.50
N LYS A 229 6.58 1.46 -15.14
CA LYS A 229 7.64 0.73 -14.42
C LYS A 229 8.38 1.63 -13.46
N GLY A 230 8.63 1.11 -12.26
CA GLY A 230 9.50 1.78 -11.29
C GLY A 230 8.92 1.89 -9.90
N ILE A 231 9.41 2.87 -9.17
CA ILE A 231 8.95 3.14 -7.81
C ILE A 231 7.60 3.86 -7.88
N ALA A 232 6.63 3.32 -7.16
CA ALA A 232 5.40 4.02 -6.84
C ALA A 232 5.52 4.61 -5.43
N LEU A 233 5.19 5.86 -5.30
CA LEU A 233 5.17 6.57 -4.03
C LEU A 233 3.72 6.70 -3.56
N MET A 234 3.50 6.53 -2.25
CA MET A 234 2.19 6.65 -1.65
C MET A 234 2.21 7.68 -0.54
N GLY A 235 1.19 8.53 -0.54
CA GLY A 235 0.92 9.45 0.56
C GLY A 235 -0.51 9.32 1.04
N ILE A 236 -0.70 9.47 2.35
CA ILE A 236 -2.00 9.41 2.99
C ILE A 236 -2.14 10.63 3.89
N GLY A 237 -3.28 11.30 3.80
CA GLY A 237 -3.66 12.37 4.69
C GLY A 237 -5.09 12.18 5.19
N GLU A 238 -5.33 12.49 6.45
CA GLU A 238 -6.65 12.46 7.09
C GLU A 238 -6.88 13.77 7.84
N SER A 239 -8.08 14.32 7.70
CA SER A 239 -8.50 15.51 8.44
C SER A 239 -10.00 15.51 8.69
N SER A 240 -10.45 16.33 9.63
CA SER A 240 -11.85 16.58 9.97
C SER A 240 -12.08 18.07 10.21
N GLY A 241 -13.33 18.51 10.25
CA GLY A 241 -13.68 19.91 10.47
C GLY A 241 -13.56 20.78 9.22
N ASP A 242 -13.45 22.09 9.41
CA ASP A 242 -13.34 23.05 8.30
C ASP A 242 -12.06 22.85 7.50
N ASN A 243 -12.16 23.01 6.17
CA ASN A 243 -11.06 22.78 5.23
C ASN A 243 -10.45 21.36 5.29
N ARG A 244 -11.20 20.37 5.80
CA ARG A 244 -10.73 18.98 5.98
C ARG A 244 -10.11 18.40 4.72
N ILE A 245 -10.68 18.64 3.55
CA ILE A 245 -10.16 18.10 2.28
C ILE A 245 -8.84 18.74 1.88
N LYS A 246 -8.70 20.05 2.05
CA LYS A 246 -7.46 20.76 1.76
C LYS A 246 -6.32 20.24 2.63
N ILE A 247 -6.56 20.18 3.95
CA ILE A 247 -5.57 19.69 4.92
C ILE A 247 -5.20 18.23 4.60
N ALA A 248 -6.19 17.36 4.39
CA ALA A 248 -5.95 15.96 4.05
C ALA A 248 -5.14 15.80 2.76
N THR A 249 -5.44 16.59 1.72
CA THR A 249 -4.73 16.53 0.43
C THR A 249 -3.30 17.05 0.57
N GLU A 250 -3.08 18.16 1.26
CA GLU A 250 -1.74 18.69 1.53
C GLU A 250 -0.90 17.72 2.39
N MET A 251 -1.50 17.09 3.39
CA MET A 251 -0.85 16.03 4.18
C MET A 251 -0.49 14.82 3.32
N ALA A 252 -1.35 14.40 2.40
CA ALA A 252 -1.07 13.29 1.50
C ALA A 252 0.11 13.59 0.58
N ILE A 253 0.18 14.80 -0.01
CA ILE A 253 1.30 15.22 -0.88
C ILE A 253 2.61 15.36 -0.08
N SER A 254 2.52 15.83 1.17
CA SER A 254 3.69 16.08 2.03
C SER A 254 4.07 14.89 2.89
N ASN A 255 3.47 13.71 2.65
CA ASN A 255 3.69 12.53 3.48
C ASN A 255 5.16 12.08 3.42
N PRO A 256 5.80 11.78 4.58
CA PRO A 256 7.20 11.34 4.62
C PRO A 256 7.51 10.08 3.80
N LEU A 257 6.49 9.27 3.49
CA LEU A 257 6.62 8.10 2.64
C LEU A 257 6.91 8.46 1.16
N LEU A 258 6.64 9.69 0.75
CA LEU A 258 6.98 10.24 -0.57
C LEU A 258 8.47 10.62 -0.73
N GLU A 259 9.35 10.24 0.20
CA GLU A 259 10.84 10.32 0.14
C GLU A 259 11.39 11.61 -0.51
N ASN A 260 11.10 12.81 0.03
CA ASN A 260 11.63 14.08 -0.51
C ASN A 260 11.44 14.26 -2.03
N THR A 261 10.58 13.48 -2.66
CA THR A 261 10.28 13.50 -4.08
C THR A 261 8.96 14.25 -4.24
N SER A 262 8.96 15.31 -4.99
CA SER A 262 7.73 15.99 -5.42
C SER A 262 6.93 15.06 -6.34
N ILE A 263 5.61 15.06 -6.26
CA ILE A 263 4.75 14.35 -7.22
C ILE A 263 4.89 14.89 -8.65
N ASP A 264 5.55 16.03 -8.83
CA ASP A 264 5.87 16.66 -10.12
C ASP A 264 6.66 15.74 -11.07
N GLY A 265 7.42 14.77 -10.53
CA GLY A 265 8.16 13.79 -11.35
C GLY A 265 7.36 12.56 -11.76
N ALA A 266 6.11 12.43 -11.33
CA ALA A 266 5.27 11.28 -11.64
C ALA A 266 4.71 11.37 -13.07
N LYS A 267 4.60 10.20 -13.73
CA LYS A 267 3.90 10.06 -15.02
C LYS A 267 2.42 9.69 -14.85
N GLY A 268 2.07 9.10 -13.72
CA GLY A 268 0.70 8.74 -13.38
C GLY A 268 0.41 9.01 -11.90
N ILE A 269 -0.79 9.49 -11.62
CA ILE A 269 -1.28 9.77 -10.28
C ILE A 269 -2.68 9.18 -10.12
N LEU A 270 -2.84 8.36 -9.09
CA LEU A 270 -4.12 7.88 -8.60
C LEU A 270 -4.44 8.59 -7.30
N MET A 271 -5.60 9.23 -7.21
CA MET A 271 -6.12 9.80 -5.97
C MET A 271 -7.37 9.04 -5.54
N ASN A 272 -7.39 8.55 -4.31
CA ASN A 272 -8.57 7.99 -3.68
C ASN A 272 -9.03 8.90 -2.54
N ILE A 273 -10.29 9.32 -2.57
CA ILE A 273 -10.93 10.08 -1.50
C ILE A 273 -11.93 9.15 -0.81
N THR A 274 -11.80 8.99 0.50
CA THR A 274 -12.80 8.29 1.32
C THR A 274 -13.42 9.33 2.27
N ALA A 275 -14.73 9.47 2.23
CA ALA A 275 -15.48 10.38 3.09
C ALA A 275 -16.90 9.82 3.35
N SER A 276 -17.64 10.41 4.28
CA SER A 276 -19.06 10.13 4.46
C SER A 276 -19.89 10.79 3.35
N SER A 277 -21.21 10.50 3.32
CA SER A 277 -22.14 11.02 2.30
C SER A 277 -22.32 12.54 2.30
N ASN A 278 -21.82 13.23 3.33
CA ASN A 278 -21.85 14.69 3.43
C ASN A 278 -20.75 15.40 2.61
N PHE A 279 -19.90 14.65 1.89
CA PHE A 279 -18.80 15.19 1.08
C PHE A 279 -19.33 16.02 -0.10
N GLY A 280 -18.86 17.26 -0.22
CA GLY A 280 -19.34 18.22 -1.20
C GLY A 280 -18.56 18.22 -2.53
N LEU A 281 -19.21 18.62 -3.62
CA LEU A 281 -18.55 18.77 -4.93
C LEU A 281 -17.39 19.78 -4.89
N GLN A 282 -17.52 20.85 -4.10
CA GLN A 282 -16.47 21.86 -3.93
C GLN A 282 -15.22 21.28 -3.26
N GLU A 283 -15.40 20.34 -2.31
CA GLU A 283 -14.27 19.65 -1.68
C GLU A 283 -13.53 18.79 -2.71
N LEU A 284 -14.25 18.09 -3.61
CA LEU A 284 -13.62 17.32 -4.68
C LEU A 284 -12.81 18.22 -5.62
N GLU A 285 -13.39 19.35 -6.04
CA GLU A 285 -12.72 20.32 -6.91
C GLU A 285 -11.45 20.89 -6.25
N GLU A 286 -11.52 21.21 -4.96
CA GLU A 286 -10.37 21.72 -4.21
C GLU A 286 -9.23 20.68 -4.15
N ALA A 287 -9.53 19.41 -3.83
CA ALA A 287 -8.53 18.34 -3.84
C ALA A 287 -7.90 18.15 -5.22
N ALA A 288 -8.72 18.10 -6.28
CA ALA A 288 -8.24 17.95 -7.64
C ALA A 288 -7.32 19.11 -8.07
N ASN A 289 -7.69 20.35 -7.74
CA ASN A 289 -6.89 21.53 -8.05
C ASN A 289 -5.53 21.52 -7.33
N ILE A 290 -5.50 21.10 -6.05
CA ILE A 290 -4.24 20.98 -5.30
C ILE A 290 -3.30 19.98 -5.98
N ILE A 291 -3.81 18.81 -6.38
CA ILE A 291 -3.02 17.78 -7.06
C ILE A 291 -2.55 18.26 -8.44
N GLN A 292 -3.44 18.84 -9.25
CA GLN A 292 -3.11 19.32 -10.59
C GLN A 292 -2.05 20.43 -10.58
N ASN A 293 -2.08 21.29 -9.56
CA ASN A 293 -1.05 22.32 -9.37
C ASN A 293 0.32 21.77 -8.91
N ALA A 294 0.33 20.57 -8.33
CA ALA A 294 1.53 19.93 -7.80
C ALA A 294 2.14 18.87 -8.73
N MET A 295 1.41 18.42 -9.76
CA MET A 295 1.83 17.39 -10.70
C MET A 295 2.38 17.98 -11.99
N ASN A 296 3.06 17.13 -12.79
CA ASN A 296 3.48 17.48 -14.15
C ASN A 296 2.26 17.55 -15.08
N GLU A 297 2.22 18.54 -16.00
CA GLU A 297 1.12 18.71 -16.95
C GLU A 297 0.88 17.49 -17.87
N GLN A 298 1.90 16.67 -18.10
CA GLN A 298 1.82 15.47 -18.94
C GLN A 298 1.43 14.21 -18.14
N ALA A 299 1.32 14.30 -16.83
CA ALA A 299 0.96 13.15 -15.99
C ALA A 299 -0.51 12.75 -16.17
N ILE A 300 -0.77 11.46 -16.22
CA ILE A 300 -2.13 10.93 -16.22
C ILE A 300 -2.68 11.03 -14.80
N PHE A 301 -3.77 11.77 -14.62
CA PHE A 301 -4.45 11.91 -13.34
C PHE A 301 -5.81 11.20 -13.37
N LYS A 302 -6.00 10.29 -12.42
CA LYS A 302 -7.27 9.60 -12.18
C LYS A 302 -7.63 9.69 -10.70
N TYR A 303 -8.92 9.82 -10.41
CA TYR A 303 -9.40 9.85 -9.04
C TYR A 303 -10.65 9.01 -8.85
N GLY A 304 -10.80 8.49 -7.64
CA GLY A 304 -12.00 7.81 -7.20
C GLY A 304 -12.51 8.39 -5.89
N PHE A 305 -13.80 8.17 -5.63
CA PHE A 305 -14.47 8.60 -4.42
C PHE A 305 -15.26 7.45 -3.81
N ILE A 306 -15.03 7.20 -2.52
CA ILE A 306 -15.62 6.11 -1.76
C ILE A 306 -16.41 6.70 -0.60
N VAL A 307 -17.68 6.33 -0.52
CA VAL A 307 -18.53 6.66 0.64
C VAL A 307 -18.29 5.64 1.74
N ASN A 308 -17.92 6.11 2.92
CA ASN A 308 -17.76 5.29 4.11
C ASN A 308 -18.27 6.05 5.34
N GLU A 309 -19.46 5.71 5.79
CA GLU A 309 -20.10 6.37 6.94
C GLU A 309 -19.35 6.14 8.26
N SER A 310 -18.50 5.10 8.35
CA SER A 310 -17.77 4.81 9.58
C SER A 310 -16.65 5.79 9.92
N ILE A 311 -16.26 6.66 8.96
CA ILE A 311 -15.24 7.69 9.20
C ILE A 311 -15.84 9.02 9.66
N GLU A 312 -17.19 9.07 9.76
CA GLU A 312 -17.94 10.23 10.26
C GLU A 312 -17.60 11.52 9.50
N GLU A 313 -17.15 12.57 10.19
CA GLU A 313 -16.77 13.85 9.59
C GLU A 313 -15.37 13.87 8.97
N LYS A 314 -14.61 12.79 9.12
CA LYS A 314 -13.24 12.72 8.56
C LYS A 314 -13.28 12.55 7.06
N VAL A 315 -12.23 13.05 6.43
CA VAL A 315 -11.89 12.77 5.03
C VAL A 315 -10.50 12.17 5.00
N ARG A 316 -10.35 11.09 4.24
CA ARG A 316 -9.06 10.47 3.94
C ARG A 316 -8.74 10.65 2.47
N VAL A 317 -7.56 11.17 2.18
CA VAL A 317 -7.01 11.27 0.82
C VAL A 317 -5.80 10.35 0.73
N THR A 318 -5.83 9.43 -0.23
CA THR A 318 -4.68 8.58 -0.56
C THR A 318 -4.23 8.91 -1.97
N ILE A 319 -2.94 9.17 -2.13
CA ILE A 319 -2.30 9.47 -3.42
C ILE A 319 -1.29 8.38 -3.71
N ILE A 320 -1.33 7.84 -4.93
CA ILE A 320 -0.33 6.91 -5.44
C ILE A 320 0.22 7.54 -6.72
N ALA A 321 1.52 7.83 -6.71
CA ALA A 321 2.23 8.44 -7.82
C ALA A 321 3.23 7.43 -8.39
N THR A 322 3.23 7.24 -9.71
CA THR A 322 4.01 6.22 -10.43
C THR A 322 4.85 6.82 -11.56
N GLY A 323 5.76 6.04 -12.11
CA GLY A 323 6.51 6.41 -13.30
C GLY A 323 7.62 7.44 -13.05
N PHE A 324 8.16 7.49 -11.82
CA PHE A 324 9.32 8.34 -11.53
C PHE A 324 10.55 7.85 -12.28
N GLU A 325 11.19 8.74 -13.02
CA GLU A 325 12.48 8.44 -13.65
C GLU A 325 13.57 8.27 -12.59
N GLU A 326 14.38 7.23 -12.73
CA GLU A 326 15.58 7.11 -11.93
C GLU A 326 16.50 8.26 -12.26
N LYS A 327 16.60 9.24 -11.38
CA LYS A 327 17.59 10.30 -11.50
C LYS A 327 18.98 9.67 -11.40
N GLY A 328 19.59 9.39 -12.54
CA GLY A 328 21.03 9.37 -12.63
C GLY A 328 21.53 10.72 -12.13
N LYS A 329 22.27 10.74 -11.02
CA LYS A 329 22.93 11.86 -10.33
C LYS A 329 22.25 13.24 -10.50
N PRO A 330 21.85 13.92 -9.44
CA PRO A 330 21.07 15.15 -9.52
C PRO A 330 21.81 16.19 -10.34
N ASN A 331 21.21 16.61 -11.43
CA ASN A 331 21.58 17.86 -12.12
C ASN A 331 21.17 19.01 -11.19
N LEU A 332 22.15 19.64 -10.54
CA LEU A 332 22.00 20.72 -9.57
C LEU A 332 21.53 22.07 -10.16
N THR A 333 20.83 22.05 -11.27
CA THR A 333 20.37 23.26 -11.94
C THR A 333 18.89 23.22 -12.23
N LYS A 334 18.08 23.41 -11.22
CA LYS A 334 16.83 24.19 -11.19
C LYS A 334 16.21 24.04 -9.80
N LYS A 335 16.60 24.93 -8.88
CA LYS A 335 15.76 25.26 -7.73
C LYS A 335 14.52 25.96 -8.29
N ALA A 336 13.43 25.24 -8.49
CA ALA A 336 12.13 25.85 -8.53
C ALA A 336 11.87 26.44 -7.15
N ASN A 337 11.90 27.76 -7.06
CA ASN A 337 11.51 28.52 -5.86
C ASN A 337 9.98 28.45 -5.70
N ILE A 338 9.44 27.29 -5.46
CA ILE A 338 8.09 27.17 -4.91
C ILE A 338 8.25 27.45 -3.41
N ARG A 339 8.04 28.71 -3.03
CA ARG A 339 7.85 29.10 -1.63
C ARG A 339 6.52 28.50 -1.18
N TYR A 340 6.55 27.26 -0.73
CA TYR A 340 5.53 26.82 0.22
C TYR A 340 5.70 27.72 1.45
N LYS A 341 4.67 28.52 1.78
CA LYS A 341 4.57 29.05 3.12
C LYS A 341 4.67 27.84 4.02
N THR A 342 5.76 27.74 4.77
CA THR A 342 5.98 26.73 5.80
C THR A 342 4.74 26.78 6.68
N ILE A 343 3.91 25.76 6.61
CA ILE A 343 2.88 25.54 7.63
C ILE A 343 3.65 25.42 8.92
N ASP A 344 3.29 26.26 9.88
CA ASP A 344 4.03 26.48 11.10
C ASP A 344 4.28 25.13 11.78
N LYS A 345 5.52 24.84 12.16
CA LYS A 345 5.87 23.61 12.88
C LYS A 345 5.04 23.42 14.15
N ASP A 346 4.55 24.51 14.71
CA ASP A 346 3.70 24.50 15.89
C ASP A 346 2.29 23.99 15.59
N TYR A 347 1.75 24.25 14.41
CA TYR A 347 0.47 23.69 13.94
C TYR A 347 0.52 22.16 13.76
N PHE A 348 1.60 21.64 13.20
CA PHE A 348 1.82 20.19 13.14
C PHE A 348 1.99 19.55 14.51
N ASN A 349 2.60 20.26 15.45
CA ASN A 349 2.77 19.79 16.82
C ASN A 349 1.45 19.78 17.60
N GLU A 350 0.51 20.69 17.32
CA GLU A 350 -0.83 20.71 17.92
C GLU A 350 -1.72 19.58 17.39
N ILE A 351 -1.80 19.40 16.08
CA ILE A 351 -2.54 18.26 15.47
C ILE A 351 -1.99 16.93 15.97
N ARG A 352 -0.67 16.84 16.11
CA ARG A 352 0.00 15.67 16.63
C ARG A 352 -0.37 15.36 18.07
N LYS A 353 -0.48 16.36 18.94
CA LYS A 353 -0.91 16.19 20.34
C LYS A 353 -2.33 15.63 20.41
N ILE A 354 -3.24 16.09 19.56
CA ILE A 354 -4.65 15.63 19.52
C ILE A 354 -4.76 14.20 19.00
N SER A 355 -3.92 13.79 18.05
CA SER A 355 -3.93 12.42 17.52
C SER A 355 -3.27 11.39 18.45
N GLU A 356 -2.41 11.82 19.36
CA GLU A 356 -1.66 10.97 20.31
C GLU A 356 -2.40 10.76 21.64
N MET A 357 -3.52 11.48 21.90
CA MET A 357 -4.30 11.30 23.14
C MET A 357 -5.13 10.01 23.12
N PRO A 358 -5.15 9.23 24.22
CA PRO A 358 -6.10 8.12 24.39
C PRO A 358 -7.54 8.62 24.23
N ILE A 359 -8.42 7.75 23.69
CA ILE A 359 -9.82 8.12 23.39
C ILE A 359 -10.56 8.62 24.65
N GLU A 360 -10.21 8.11 25.82
CA GLU A 360 -10.79 8.49 27.12
C GLU A 360 -10.38 9.93 27.55
N ASP A 361 -9.18 10.38 27.19
CA ASP A 361 -8.69 11.72 27.58
C ASP A 361 -9.20 12.86 26.67
N LYS A 362 -9.76 12.52 25.51
CA LYS A 362 -10.33 13.54 24.58
C LYS A 362 -11.58 14.22 25.12
N PHE A 363 -12.26 13.59 26.07
CA PHE A 363 -13.47 14.16 26.72
C PHE A 363 -13.17 15.09 27.88
N ASP A 364 -11.94 15.08 28.42
CA ASP A 364 -11.50 15.93 29.53
C ASP A 364 -10.87 17.26 29.09
N ILE A 365 -10.85 17.54 27.80
CA ILE A 365 -10.35 18.82 27.29
C ILE A 365 -11.33 19.94 27.68
N PRO A 366 -10.90 20.96 28.45
CA PRO A 366 -11.77 22.05 28.83
C PRO A 366 -12.43 22.73 27.62
N THR A 367 -13.70 23.08 27.74
CA THR A 367 -14.55 23.60 26.66
C THR A 367 -13.97 24.84 25.96
N TYR A 368 -13.13 25.63 26.66
CA TYR A 368 -12.46 26.80 26.09
C TYR A 368 -11.34 26.47 25.11
N ILE A 369 -10.80 25.25 25.13
CA ILE A 369 -9.80 24.78 24.17
C ILE A 369 -10.53 24.19 22.96
N ARG A 370 -11.69 23.54 23.16
CA ARG A 370 -12.56 23.05 22.07
C ARG A 370 -13.11 24.19 21.20
N ASN A 371 -13.41 25.32 21.79
CA ASN A 371 -14.00 26.47 21.09
C ASN A 371 -12.97 27.42 20.46
N LYS A 372 -11.67 27.14 20.51
CA LYS A 372 -10.64 27.85 19.74
C LYS A 372 -10.52 27.38 18.29
N GLU A 373 -11.18 26.27 17.96
CA GLU A 373 -11.35 25.80 16.57
C GLU A 373 -12.51 26.48 15.85
N ASP A 374 -13.37 27.25 16.58
CA ASP A 374 -14.54 27.96 16.06
C ASP A 374 -14.35 29.49 15.90
N SER A 375 -13.10 30.00 15.82
CA SER A 375 -12.86 31.42 15.61
C SER A 375 -11.72 31.73 14.62
#